data_2b41668e27420d4c4ef8274826b910e9
#
_entry.id   2b41668e27420d4c4ef8274826b910e9
#
_cell.length_a   1.000
_cell.length_b   1.000
_cell.length_c   1.000
_cell.angle_alpha   90.00
_cell.angle_beta   90.00
_cell.angle_gamma   90.00
#
_symmetry.space_group_name_H-M   'P 1'
#
loop_
_entity.id
_entity.type
_entity.pdbx_description
1 polymer ?
#
loop_
_entity_poly.entity_id
_entity_poly.type
_entity_poly.pdbx_seq_one_letter_code
_entity_poly.pdbx_strand_id
1 'polypeptide(L)'
;MPEPRYASLISTGLYLPEREVSNDLLRERFPGEFVDKMEASTGIRRRWWAPDDWATSDLALRAAQQALDNAGRRPEDVDLIILGTDSPDYLTPATSVVLQGKLGAKNAGTFDVGCACASFPTGFASAAGLIAANPSLKTVLVVGVYLMHRLAAPDDPTVFFYGDGAGAAVLEPSSEPGFVNAAFQADGTYAGYWGIYSGGTAEPATAESVQAGRTTVKLVQRYPPEINHEGWPRLVRRLAREGGFGLEEIDFLIFTQVRKPSIELVMADLGLPMERTHTIMEEWGYTGSACVPMALHDAREKGKVKPGDLVVLIGSGVGYNQAGVAFRMKEKV
;
A
#
# COMPACT_ATOMS: atom_id res chain seq x y z
N MET A 1 1.28 37.71 0.80
CA MET A 1 1.84 36.35 0.70
C MET A 1 0.80 35.51 -0.04
N PRO A 2 1.15 34.56 -0.92
CA PRO A 2 0.16 33.67 -1.49
C PRO A 2 -0.56 32.93 -0.34
N GLU A 3 -1.85 32.65 -0.54
CA GLU A 3 -2.63 31.87 0.44
C GLU A 3 -1.99 30.49 0.67
N PRO A 4 -2.03 29.98 1.91
CA PRO A 4 -1.52 28.66 2.20
C PRO A 4 -2.23 27.60 1.31
N ARG A 5 -1.46 26.68 0.76
CA ARG A 5 -1.95 25.63 -0.12
C ARG A 5 -1.59 24.28 0.47
N TYR A 6 -2.57 23.60 1.00
CA TYR A 6 -2.43 22.27 1.58
C TYR A 6 -3.00 21.22 0.63
N ALA A 7 -2.67 19.95 0.86
CA ALA A 7 -3.32 18.83 0.22
C ALA A 7 -4.35 18.19 1.13
N SER A 8 -5.51 17.86 0.59
CA SER A 8 -6.56 17.12 1.30
C SER A 8 -6.94 15.85 0.56
N LEU A 9 -7.22 14.78 1.30
CA LEU A 9 -7.81 13.56 0.79
C LEU A 9 -9.29 13.81 0.51
N ILE A 10 -9.71 13.68 -0.75
CA ILE A 10 -11.08 13.91 -1.20
C ILE A 10 -11.88 12.60 -1.19
N SER A 11 -11.30 11.58 -1.82
CA SER A 11 -11.96 10.29 -1.96
C SER A 11 -10.98 9.14 -1.92
N THR A 12 -11.52 7.93 -1.80
CA THR A 12 -10.77 6.68 -1.93
C THR A 12 -11.52 5.71 -2.81
N GLY A 13 -10.80 4.76 -3.39
CA GLY A 13 -11.36 3.63 -4.14
C GLY A 13 -10.62 2.35 -3.81
N LEU A 14 -11.27 1.22 -4.07
CA LEU A 14 -10.75 -0.11 -3.81
C LEU A 14 -11.15 -1.05 -4.93
N TYR A 15 -10.29 -2.00 -5.25
CA TYR A 15 -10.68 -3.18 -6.00
C TYR A 15 -10.10 -4.43 -5.36
N LEU A 16 -10.97 -5.39 -5.11
CA LEU A 16 -10.66 -6.74 -4.69
C LEU A 16 -11.10 -7.69 -5.81
N PRO A 17 -10.25 -8.60 -6.33
CA PRO A 17 -10.65 -9.59 -7.32
C PRO A 17 -11.77 -10.51 -6.84
N GLU A 18 -12.35 -11.31 -7.76
CA GLU A 18 -13.52 -12.15 -7.45
C GLU A 18 -13.16 -13.59 -7.06
N ARG A 19 -11.94 -14.06 -7.42
CA ARG A 19 -11.50 -15.44 -7.16
C ARG A 19 -10.98 -15.60 -5.74
N GLU A 20 -11.79 -16.17 -4.88
CA GLU A 20 -11.39 -16.54 -3.52
C GLU A 20 -10.43 -17.73 -3.52
N VAL A 21 -9.39 -17.65 -2.68
CA VAL A 21 -8.46 -18.74 -2.38
C VAL A 21 -8.40 -18.90 -0.86
N SER A 22 -9.11 -19.88 -0.34
CA SER A 22 -9.14 -20.22 1.08
C SER A 22 -7.88 -21.00 1.51
N ASN A 23 -7.67 -21.10 2.83
CA ASN A 23 -6.63 -21.96 3.36
C ASN A 23 -6.88 -23.43 3.06
N ASP A 24 -8.15 -23.87 2.88
CA ASP A 24 -8.46 -25.24 2.48
C ASP A 24 -7.93 -25.56 1.07
N LEU A 25 -8.07 -24.63 0.11
CA LEU A 25 -7.47 -24.80 -1.21
C LEU A 25 -5.93 -24.85 -1.15
N LEU A 26 -5.32 -24.11 -0.22
CA LEU A 26 -3.87 -24.19 -0.04
C LEU A 26 -3.39 -25.50 0.59
N ARG A 27 -4.23 -26.17 1.39
CA ARG A 27 -3.93 -27.52 1.94
C ARG A 27 -3.85 -28.59 0.85
N GLU A 28 -4.43 -28.36 -0.34
CA GLU A 28 -4.24 -29.23 -1.49
C GLU A 28 -2.81 -29.17 -2.08
N ARG A 29 -2.06 -28.11 -1.77
CA ARG A 29 -0.73 -27.83 -2.35
C ARG A 29 0.39 -27.85 -1.30
N PHE A 30 0.07 -27.52 -0.05
CA PHE A 30 1.03 -27.42 1.05
C PHE A 30 0.61 -28.33 2.21
N PRO A 31 1.56 -28.84 3.02
CA PRO A 31 1.24 -29.61 4.23
C PRO A 31 0.27 -28.85 5.15
N GLY A 32 -0.76 -29.53 5.67
CA GLY A 32 -1.77 -28.91 6.53
C GLY A 32 -1.16 -28.20 7.75
N GLU A 33 -0.19 -28.84 8.42
CA GLU A 33 0.53 -28.24 9.56
C GLU A 33 1.22 -26.91 9.21
N PHE A 34 1.73 -26.78 7.97
CA PHE A 34 2.31 -25.54 7.49
C PHE A 34 1.23 -24.46 7.37
N VAL A 35 0.09 -24.77 6.76
CA VAL A 35 -1.02 -23.83 6.57
C VAL A 35 -1.55 -23.36 7.92
N ASP A 36 -1.77 -24.29 8.86
CA ASP A 36 -2.25 -23.99 10.23
C ASP A 36 -1.28 -23.08 10.99
N LYS A 37 0.02 -23.36 10.89
CA LYS A 37 1.06 -22.52 11.50
C LYS A 37 1.08 -21.10 10.89
N MET A 38 0.92 -21.02 9.58
CA MET A 38 0.89 -19.72 8.88
C MET A 38 -0.35 -18.92 9.27
N GLU A 39 -1.53 -19.55 9.30
CA GLU A 39 -2.77 -18.92 9.76
C GLU A 39 -2.62 -18.39 11.19
N ALA A 40 -2.16 -19.22 12.13
CA ALA A 40 -1.95 -18.83 13.52
C ALA A 40 -0.96 -17.66 13.68
N SER A 41 0.09 -17.62 12.83
CA SER A 41 1.13 -16.59 12.92
C SER A 41 0.78 -15.27 12.22
N THR A 42 -0.15 -15.27 11.29
CA THR A 42 -0.51 -14.10 10.48
C THR A 42 -1.93 -13.61 10.72
N GLY A 43 -2.87 -14.52 10.99
CA GLY A 43 -4.30 -14.28 11.00
C GLY A 43 -4.97 -14.46 9.63
N ILE A 44 -4.22 -14.74 8.55
CA ILE A 44 -4.75 -14.85 7.19
C ILE A 44 -5.52 -16.16 7.02
N ARG A 45 -6.83 -16.07 6.71
CA ARG A 45 -7.72 -17.21 6.48
C ARG A 45 -7.99 -17.45 5.02
N ARG A 46 -8.01 -16.40 4.19
CA ARG A 46 -8.22 -16.43 2.74
C ARG A 46 -7.59 -15.23 2.07
N ARG A 47 -7.48 -15.31 0.76
CA ARG A 47 -7.00 -14.24 -0.12
C ARG A 47 -7.77 -14.28 -1.43
N TRP A 48 -7.57 -13.28 -2.26
CA TRP A 48 -8.27 -13.13 -3.53
C TRP A 48 -7.25 -12.95 -4.63
N TRP A 49 -7.41 -13.63 -5.73
CA TRP A 49 -6.50 -13.61 -6.85
C TRP A 49 -7.16 -13.07 -8.10
N ALA A 50 -6.45 -12.23 -8.85
CA ALA A 50 -6.86 -11.70 -10.13
C ALA A 50 -6.94 -12.81 -11.19
N PRO A 51 -7.72 -12.60 -12.27
CA PRO A 51 -7.68 -13.46 -13.45
C PRO A 51 -6.25 -13.58 -14.02
N ASP A 52 -5.95 -14.75 -14.59
CA ASP A 52 -4.59 -15.06 -15.06
C ASP A 52 -4.14 -14.22 -16.26
N ASP A 53 -5.03 -13.56 -16.98
CA ASP A 53 -4.77 -12.65 -18.10
C ASP A 53 -4.65 -11.17 -17.68
N TRP A 54 -4.81 -10.87 -16.38
CA TRP A 54 -4.70 -9.49 -15.88
C TRP A 54 -3.27 -9.13 -15.52
N ALA A 55 -2.93 -7.85 -15.72
CA ALA A 55 -1.73 -7.20 -15.23
C ALA A 55 -2.04 -6.31 -14.02
N THR A 56 -1.02 -5.82 -13.34
CA THR A 56 -1.15 -4.93 -12.18
C THR A 56 -1.95 -3.67 -12.50
N SER A 57 -1.75 -3.11 -13.69
CA SER A 57 -2.52 -1.93 -14.14
C SER A 57 -4.02 -2.19 -14.32
N ASP A 58 -4.47 -3.45 -14.50
CA ASP A 58 -5.90 -3.77 -14.59
C ASP A 58 -6.59 -3.66 -13.23
N LEU A 59 -5.92 -4.10 -12.17
CA LEU A 59 -6.37 -3.89 -10.78
C LEU A 59 -6.39 -2.40 -10.43
N ALA A 60 -5.29 -1.70 -10.76
CA ALA A 60 -5.14 -0.27 -10.52
C ALA A 60 -6.25 0.54 -11.20
N LEU A 61 -6.63 0.18 -12.44
CA LEU A 61 -7.70 0.82 -13.19
C LEU A 61 -9.04 0.82 -12.43
N ARG A 62 -9.40 -0.32 -11.85
CA ARG A 62 -10.68 -0.48 -11.12
C ARG A 62 -10.73 0.40 -9.86
N ALA A 63 -9.68 0.38 -9.06
CA ALA A 63 -9.61 1.20 -7.86
C ALA A 63 -9.53 2.71 -8.20
N ALA A 64 -8.76 3.06 -9.24
CA ALA A 64 -8.64 4.43 -9.74
C ALA A 64 -9.99 4.98 -10.20
N GLN A 65 -10.73 4.22 -11.01
CA GLN A 65 -12.05 4.62 -11.49
C GLN A 65 -13.01 4.86 -10.32
N GLN A 66 -13.07 3.93 -9.36
CA GLN A 66 -13.93 4.10 -8.18
C GLN A 66 -13.54 5.34 -7.36
N ALA A 67 -12.23 5.61 -7.18
CA ALA A 67 -11.79 6.79 -6.46
C ALA A 67 -12.19 8.09 -7.18
N LEU A 68 -12.10 8.14 -8.51
CA LEU A 68 -12.53 9.29 -9.31
C LEU A 68 -14.04 9.48 -9.27
N ASP A 69 -14.82 8.41 -9.40
CA ASP A 69 -16.28 8.44 -9.31
C ASP A 69 -16.72 8.97 -7.93
N ASN A 70 -16.10 8.49 -6.85
CA ASN A 70 -16.35 8.96 -5.50
C ASN A 70 -15.95 10.43 -5.26
N ALA A 71 -14.99 10.94 -6.05
CA ALA A 71 -14.60 12.36 -6.03
C ALA A 71 -15.47 13.23 -6.95
N GLY A 72 -16.32 12.64 -7.80
CA GLY A 72 -17.02 13.36 -8.86
C GLY A 72 -16.06 13.96 -9.90
N ARG A 73 -14.97 13.25 -10.20
CA ARG A 73 -13.94 13.66 -11.17
C ARG A 73 -13.90 12.70 -12.34
N ARG A 74 -13.61 13.25 -13.52
CA ARG A 74 -13.39 12.46 -14.74
C ARG A 74 -11.90 12.17 -14.90
N PRO A 75 -11.51 11.15 -15.66
CA PRO A 75 -10.11 10.86 -15.96
C PRO A 75 -9.33 12.06 -16.51
N GLU A 76 -9.96 12.89 -17.35
CA GLU A 76 -9.34 14.08 -17.93
C GLU A 76 -9.07 15.21 -16.93
N ASP A 77 -9.68 15.16 -15.76
CA ASP A 77 -9.48 16.15 -14.70
C ASP A 77 -8.22 15.85 -13.86
N VAL A 78 -7.59 14.68 -14.08
CA VAL A 78 -6.37 14.26 -13.35
C VAL A 78 -5.14 14.92 -13.97
N ASP A 79 -4.36 15.60 -13.15
CA ASP A 79 -3.09 16.26 -13.55
C ASP A 79 -1.87 15.35 -13.33
N LEU A 80 -1.94 14.43 -12.35
CA LEU A 80 -0.83 13.56 -11.99
C LEU A 80 -1.32 12.23 -11.44
N ILE A 81 -0.72 11.13 -11.90
CA ILE A 81 -0.89 9.78 -11.34
C ILE A 81 0.41 9.34 -10.68
N ILE A 82 0.35 8.97 -9.41
CA ILE A 82 1.45 8.37 -8.65
C ILE A 82 1.05 6.95 -8.30
N LEU A 83 1.78 5.96 -8.80
CA LEU A 83 1.46 4.55 -8.59
C LEU A 83 2.54 3.86 -7.77
N GLY A 84 2.17 3.28 -6.64
CA GLY A 84 3.04 2.50 -5.77
C GLY A 84 2.84 1.00 -5.98
N THR A 85 3.90 0.29 -6.38
CA THR A 85 3.88 -1.16 -6.53
C THR A 85 5.29 -1.75 -6.46
N ASP A 86 5.39 -3.02 -6.09
CA ASP A 86 6.57 -3.89 -6.26
C ASP A 86 6.28 -5.10 -7.16
N SER A 87 5.13 -5.07 -7.83
CA SER A 87 4.74 -6.04 -8.87
C SER A 87 4.33 -5.29 -10.15
N PRO A 88 5.24 -4.53 -10.79
CA PRO A 88 4.90 -3.72 -11.96
C PRO A 88 4.52 -4.58 -13.17
N ASP A 89 3.78 -4.00 -14.13
CA ASP A 89 3.47 -4.66 -15.42
C ASP A 89 4.76 -5.04 -16.15
N TYR A 90 5.73 -4.12 -16.16
CA TYR A 90 7.01 -4.24 -16.83
C TYR A 90 8.13 -3.59 -15.99
N LEU A 91 9.38 -3.95 -16.22
CA LEU A 91 10.52 -3.17 -15.72
C LEU A 91 10.50 -1.74 -16.30
N THR A 92 10.10 -1.62 -17.56
CA THR A 92 9.87 -0.38 -18.31
C THR A 92 8.94 -0.69 -19.49
N PRO A 93 7.93 0.13 -19.80
CA PRO A 93 7.58 1.42 -19.16
C PRO A 93 7.05 1.28 -17.73
N ALA A 94 6.90 2.41 -17.03
CA ALA A 94 6.27 2.48 -15.71
C ALA A 94 4.81 2.00 -15.75
N THR A 95 4.32 1.36 -14.69
CA THR A 95 2.92 0.89 -14.60
C THR A 95 1.93 2.06 -14.58
N SER A 96 2.33 3.21 -14.01
CA SER A 96 1.51 4.42 -13.98
C SER A 96 1.18 4.97 -15.37
N VAL A 97 2.10 4.89 -16.34
CA VAL A 97 1.80 5.34 -17.71
C VAL A 97 0.88 4.36 -18.44
N VAL A 98 0.97 3.07 -18.15
CA VAL A 98 0.02 2.06 -18.64
C VAL A 98 -1.37 2.33 -18.08
N LEU A 99 -1.46 2.58 -16.77
CA LEU A 99 -2.71 2.97 -16.11
C LEU A 99 -3.29 4.26 -16.71
N GLN A 100 -2.46 5.27 -16.96
CA GLN A 100 -2.88 6.54 -17.57
C GLN A 100 -3.59 6.30 -18.91
N GLY A 101 -3.00 5.46 -19.77
CA GLY A 101 -3.59 5.08 -21.06
C GLY A 101 -4.91 4.31 -20.92
N LYS A 102 -4.96 3.29 -20.03
CA LYS A 102 -6.17 2.50 -19.77
C LYS A 102 -7.29 3.33 -19.16
N LEU A 103 -6.97 4.27 -18.26
CA LEU A 103 -7.93 5.15 -17.61
C LEU A 103 -8.45 6.27 -18.54
N GLY A 104 -7.71 6.59 -19.59
CA GLY A 104 -8.02 7.73 -20.45
C GLY A 104 -7.67 9.09 -19.83
N ALA A 105 -6.80 9.12 -18.85
CA ALA A 105 -6.36 10.34 -18.15
C ALA A 105 -5.33 11.14 -18.98
N LYS A 106 -5.71 11.56 -20.17
CA LYS A 106 -4.85 12.13 -21.23
C LYS A 106 -4.08 13.37 -20.83
N ASN A 107 -4.50 14.07 -19.76
CA ASN A 107 -3.84 15.29 -19.27
C ASN A 107 -2.84 14.99 -18.13
N ALA A 108 -2.83 13.77 -17.61
CA ALA A 108 -2.02 13.42 -16.45
C ALA A 108 -0.56 13.14 -16.82
N GLY A 109 0.38 13.74 -16.05
CA GLY A 109 1.73 13.23 -15.89
C GLY A 109 1.74 11.99 -15.01
N THR A 110 2.81 11.16 -15.06
CA THR A 110 2.85 9.91 -14.28
C THR A 110 4.24 9.57 -13.76
N PHE A 111 4.32 8.89 -12.62
CA PHE A 111 5.52 8.16 -12.17
C PHE A 111 5.16 7.05 -11.19
N ASP A 112 6.03 6.02 -11.12
CA ASP A 112 5.93 4.94 -10.16
C ASP A 112 6.77 5.22 -8.91
N VAL A 113 6.32 4.68 -7.76
CA VAL A 113 7.05 4.68 -6.49
C VAL A 113 7.42 3.25 -6.13
N GLY A 114 8.72 2.97 -6.09
CA GLY A 114 9.28 1.63 -5.84
C GLY A 114 9.75 1.45 -4.39
N CYS A 115 8.87 1.59 -3.40
CA CYS A 115 9.17 1.35 -1.98
C CYS A 115 8.41 0.14 -1.42
N ALA A 116 8.08 -0.84 -2.28
CA ALA A 116 7.26 -2.01 -1.92
C ALA A 116 6.00 -1.58 -1.13
N CYS A 117 5.72 -2.23 0.01
CA CYS A 117 4.51 -1.94 0.78
C CYS A 117 4.51 -0.55 1.48
N ALA A 118 5.62 0.19 1.45
CA ALA A 118 5.70 1.58 1.87
C ALA A 118 5.37 2.57 0.72
N SER A 119 5.10 2.07 -0.49
CA SER A 119 4.93 2.92 -1.69
C SER A 119 3.73 3.83 -1.60
N PHE A 120 2.59 3.37 -1.07
CA PHE A 120 1.40 4.22 -0.99
C PHE A 120 1.57 5.40 -0.02
N PRO A 121 2.04 5.24 1.24
CA PRO A 121 2.33 6.39 2.09
C PRO A 121 3.39 7.32 1.50
N THR A 122 4.41 6.79 0.82
CA THR A 122 5.43 7.60 0.11
C THR A 122 4.80 8.39 -1.04
N GLY A 123 3.96 7.76 -1.85
CA GLY A 123 3.23 8.42 -2.93
C GLY A 123 2.26 9.49 -2.42
N PHE A 124 1.57 9.22 -1.31
CA PHE A 124 0.68 10.19 -0.66
C PHE A 124 1.44 11.43 -0.18
N ALA A 125 2.58 11.24 0.49
CA ALA A 125 3.43 12.34 0.92
C ALA A 125 4.00 13.14 -0.26
N SER A 126 4.41 12.45 -1.34
CA SER A 126 4.88 13.07 -2.57
C SER A 126 3.79 13.92 -3.23
N ALA A 127 2.56 13.38 -3.32
CA ALA A 127 1.40 14.10 -3.85
C ALA A 127 1.12 15.37 -3.04
N ALA A 128 1.12 15.25 -1.70
CA ALA A 128 0.87 16.39 -0.81
C ALA A 128 1.92 17.50 -0.98
N GLY A 129 3.21 17.12 -1.03
CA GLY A 129 4.30 18.08 -1.27
C GLY A 129 4.22 18.75 -2.64
N LEU A 130 3.91 17.98 -3.69
CA LEU A 130 3.76 18.50 -5.05
C LEU A 130 2.56 19.42 -5.19
N ILE A 131 1.41 19.09 -4.60
CA ILE A 131 0.23 19.98 -4.56
C ILE A 131 0.55 21.29 -3.87
N ALA A 132 1.26 21.25 -2.74
CA ALA A 132 1.63 22.47 -2.01
C ALA A 132 2.59 23.36 -2.80
N ALA A 133 3.54 22.75 -3.53
CA ALA A 133 4.58 23.47 -4.28
C ALA A 133 4.17 23.90 -5.69
N ASN A 134 3.20 23.24 -6.33
CA ASN A 134 2.82 23.46 -7.72
C ASN A 134 1.35 23.86 -7.87
N PRO A 135 1.04 25.16 -8.13
CA PRO A 135 -0.33 25.64 -8.28
C PRO A 135 -1.12 25.04 -9.45
N SER A 136 -0.44 24.46 -10.45
CA SER A 136 -1.13 23.85 -11.60
C SER A 136 -1.73 22.48 -11.30
N LEU A 137 -1.25 21.79 -10.25
CA LEU A 137 -1.83 20.51 -9.84
C LEU A 137 -3.14 20.71 -9.07
N LYS A 138 -4.24 20.27 -9.64
CA LYS A 138 -5.61 20.38 -9.08
C LYS A 138 -6.10 19.05 -8.54
N THR A 139 -5.85 17.96 -9.28
CA THR A 139 -6.30 16.62 -8.96
C THR A 139 -5.14 15.65 -9.13
N VAL A 140 -4.72 15.03 -8.04
CA VAL A 140 -3.65 14.02 -8.02
C VAL A 140 -4.24 12.69 -7.58
N LEU A 141 -4.03 11.67 -8.40
CA LEU A 141 -4.44 10.30 -8.12
C LEU A 141 -3.25 9.51 -7.59
N VAL A 142 -3.37 8.96 -6.38
CA VAL A 142 -2.36 8.09 -5.77
C VAL A 142 -2.92 6.68 -5.70
N VAL A 143 -2.22 5.72 -6.26
CA VAL A 143 -2.66 4.31 -6.32
C VAL A 143 -1.63 3.41 -5.66
N GLY A 144 -2.07 2.51 -4.79
CA GLY A 144 -1.29 1.38 -4.30
C GLY A 144 -1.86 0.09 -4.89
N VAL A 145 -1.04 -0.73 -5.54
CA VAL A 145 -1.52 -1.92 -6.26
C VAL A 145 -0.54 -3.09 -6.11
N TYR A 146 -1.08 -4.31 -6.07
CA TYR A 146 -0.29 -5.52 -5.83
C TYR A 146 -0.84 -6.73 -6.57
N LEU A 147 0.04 -7.43 -7.29
CA LEU A 147 -0.25 -8.66 -8.04
C LEU A 147 0.93 -9.66 -7.90
N MET A 148 1.40 -9.86 -6.67
CA MET A 148 2.63 -10.61 -6.41
C MET A 148 2.45 -12.12 -6.55
N HIS A 149 1.24 -12.66 -6.41
CA HIS A 149 1.04 -14.10 -6.60
C HIS A 149 1.46 -14.58 -7.99
N ARG A 150 1.37 -13.71 -9.01
CA ARG A 150 1.83 -13.99 -10.38
C ARG A 150 3.35 -14.04 -10.53
N LEU A 151 4.07 -13.37 -9.64
CA LEU A 151 5.52 -13.33 -9.60
C LEU A 151 6.12 -14.35 -8.62
N ALA A 152 5.27 -15.10 -7.92
CA ALA A 152 5.67 -16.19 -7.03
C ALA A 152 5.68 -17.53 -7.78
N ALA A 153 6.64 -18.39 -7.46
CA ALA A 153 6.55 -19.78 -7.90
C ALA A 153 5.37 -20.46 -7.22
N PRO A 154 4.55 -21.25 -7.94
CA PRO A 154 3.33 -21.85 -7.38
C PRO A 154 3.53 -22.72 -6.16
N ASP A 155 4.69 -23.37 -6.04
CA ASP A 155 5.12 -24.24 -4.94
C ASP A 155 5.90 -23.51 -3.83
N ASP A 156 6.11 -22.18 -3.98
CA ASP A 156 6.81 -21.40 -2.96
C ASP A 156 5.88 -21.12 -1.77
N PRO A 157 6.32 -21.41 -0.52
CA PRO A 157 5.51 -21.19 0.68
C PRO A 157 5.04 -19.75 0.88
N THR A 158 5.70 -18.77 0.28
CA THR A 158 5.30 -17.35 0.36
C THR A 158 3.97 -17.06 -0.34
N VAL A 159 3.52 -17.94 -1.25
CA VAL A 159 2.18 -17.86 -1.88
C VAL A 159 1.06 -17.81 -0.86
N PHE A 160 1.28 -18.38 0.34
CA PHE A 160 0.33 -18.29 1.45
C PHE A 160 -0.05 -16.84 1.78
N PHE A 161 0.87 -15.89 1.70
CA PHE A 161 0.61 -14.50 2.06
C PHE A 161 -0.23 -13.75 1.02
N TYR A 162 0.04 -13.99 -0.28
CA TYR A 162 -0.29 -13.07 -1.35
C TYR A 162 -1.77 -13.06 -1.71
N GLY A 163 -2.41 -11.92 -1.42
CA GLY A 163 -3.65 -11.50 -2.01
C GLY A 163 -3.40 -10.38 -3.03
N ASP A 164 -4.23 -10.31 -4.04
CA ASP A 164 -4.18 -9.26 -5.05
C ASP A 164 -5.19 -8.17 -4.74
N GLY A 165 -4.90 -6.96 -5.18
CA GLY A 165 -5.82 -5.86 -5.04
C GLY A 165 -5.21 -4.52 -5.34
N ALA A 166 -6.05 -3.51 -5.32
CA ALA A 166 -5.66 -2.12 -5.48
C ALA A 166 -6.47 -1.21 -4.56
N GLY A 167 -5.83 -0.16 -4.08
CA GLY A 167 -6.49 0.94 -3.40
C GLY A 167 -6.01 2.27 -4.01
N ALA A 168 -6.90 3.25 -4.09
CA ALA A 168 -6.60 4.55 -4.67
C ALA A 168 -7.11 5.68 -3.80
N ALA A 169 -6.50 6.85 -3.93
CA ALA A 169 -6.88 8.08 -3.26
C ALA A 169 -6.78 9.26 -4.23
N VAL A 170 -7.77 10.14 -4.19
CA VAL A 170 -7.76 11.43 -4.88
C VAL A 170 -7.39 12.51 -3.88
N LEU A 171 -6.31 13.25 -4.16
CA LEU A 171 -5.87 14.41 -3.40
C LEU A 171 -6.05 15.69 -4.21
N GLU A 172 -6.54 16.73 -3.54
CA GLU A 172 -6.73 18.04 -4.15
C GLU A 172 -6.19 19.16 -3.23
N PRO A 173 -5.92 20.34 -3.77
CA PRO A 173 -5.55 21.49 -2.95
C PRO A 173 -6.69 21.92 -2.03
N SER A 174 -6.31 22.42 -0.85
CA SER A 174 -7.20 22.97 0.16
C SER A 174 -6.59 24.22 0.76
N SER A 175 -7.43 25.16 1.19
CA SER A 175 -7.04 26.29 2.04
C SER A 175 -6.86 25.89 3.50
N GLU A 176 -7.44 24.73 3.90
CA GLU A 176 -7.34 24.20 5.25
C GLU A 176 -6.33 23.05 5.33
N PRO A 177 -5.62 22.90 6.45
CA PRO A 177 -4.66 21.81 6.63
C PRO A 177 -5.33 20.43 6.56
N GLY A 178 -5.03 19.64 5.50
CA GLY A 178 -5.36 18.23 5.41
C GLY A 178 -4.14 17.37 5.74
N PHE A 179 -3.14 17.39 4.87
CA PHE A 179 -1.84 16.75 5.14
C PHE A 179 -1.10 17.49 6.27
N VAL A 180 -0.63 16.74 7.28
CA VAL A 180 0.10 17.27 8.44
C VAL A 180 1.61 17.12 8.20
N ASN A 181 2.11 15.89 8.12
CA ASN A 181 3.52 15.60 7.87
C ASN A 181 3.75 14.17 7.39
N ALA A 182 5.01 13.88 7.04
CA ALA A 182 5.48 12.55 6.67
C ALA A 182 6.85 12.25 7.31
N ALA A 183 7.13 10.98 7.52
CA ALA A 183 8.42 10.52 7.97
C ALA A 183 8.84 9.26 7.20
N PHE A 184 10.14 9.13 6.92
CA PHE A 184 10.72 8.05 6.13
C PHE A 184 11.91 7.46 6.86
N GLN A 185 12.10 6.14 6.70
CA GLN A 185 13.25 5.40 7.21
C GLN A 185 13.58 4.27 6.24
N ALA A 186 14.86 3.99 6.06
CA ALA A 186 15.31 2.84 5.28
C ALA A 186 16.56 2.21 5.94
N ASP A 187 16.74 0.91 5.69
CA ASP A 187 17.97 0.19 6.01
C ASP A 187 18.30 -0.79 4.90
N GLY A 188 19.22 -0.40 4.03
CA GLY A 188 19.63 -1.18 2.86
C GLY A 188 20.42 -2.44 3.20
N THR A 189 20.81 -2.69 4.45
CA THR A 189 21.47 -3.94 4.86
C THR A 189 20.56 -5.15 4.72
N TYR A 190 19.24 -4.93 4.63
CA TYR A 190 18.21 -5.96 4.42
C TYR A 190 17.82 -6.18 2.97
N ALA A 191 18.50 -5.55 2.00
CA ALA A 191 18.11 -5.62 0.58
C ALA A 191 18.09 -7.05 0.01
N GLY A 192 18.92 -7.96 0.55
CA GLY A 192 18.97 -9.36 0.14
C GLY A 192 17.97 -10.31 0.80
N TYR A 193 17.04 -9.82 1.65
CA TYR A 193 16.21 -10.70 2.48
C TYR A 193 14.94 -11.19 1.78
N TRP A 194 14.28 -10.34 1.03
CA TRP A 194 13.05 -10.67 0.33
C TRP A 194 12.94 -9.84 -0.94
N GLY A 195 12.77 -10.48 -2.10
CA GLY A 195 12.70 -9.78 -3.37
C GLY A 195 12.71 -10.70 -4.57
N ILE A 196 12.78 -10.09 -5.77
CA ILE A 196 13.02 -10.73 -7.06
C ILE A 196 14.39 -10.26 -7.55
N TYR A 197 15.38 -11.15 -7.59
CA TYR A 197 16.77 -10.75 -7.73
C TYR A 197 17.33 -10.91 -9.15
N SER A 198 16.64 -11.64 -10.05
CA SER A 198 16.99 -11.77 -11.45
C SER A 198 15.96 -11.14 -12.36
N GLY A 199 16.40 -10.51 -13.43
CA GLY A 199 15.59 -9.76 -14.38
C GLY A 199 15.91 -8.26 -14.40
N GLY A 200 16.66 -7.77 -13.40
CA GLY A 200 17.17 -6.38 -13.35
C GLY A 200 18.59 -6.27 -13.87
N THR A 201 19.20 -5.08 -13.68
CA THR A 201 20.57 -4.80 -14.17
C THR A 201 21.66 -5.50 -13.36
N ALA A 202 21.40 -5.83 -12.08
CA ALA A 202 22.36 -6.55 -11.23
C ALA A 202 22.51 -8.01 -11.66
N GLU A 203 21.41 -8.64 -12.05
CA GLU A 203 21.37 -9.99 -12.60
C GLU A 203 20.34 -10.02 -13.74
N PRO A 204 20.72 -9.79 -14.99
CA PRO A 204 19.81 -9.94 -16.13
C PRO A 204 19.25 -11.36 -16.23
N ALA A 205 18.00 -11.49 -16.69
CA ALA A 205 17.37 -12.80 -16.84
C ALA A 205 18.09 -13.66 -17.88
N THR A 206 18.39 -14.91 -17.54
CA THR A 206 18.97 -15.93 -18.42
C THR A 206 18.15 -17.20 -18.34
N ALA A 207 18.32 -18.12 -19.30
CA ALA A 207 17.66 -19.42 -19.23
C ALA A 207 17.98 -20.16 -17.92
N GLU A 208 19.21 -20.05 -17.42
CA GLU A 208 19.64 -20.63 -16.16
C GLU A 208 18.94 -19.98 -14.97
N SER A 209 18.85 -18.62 -14.91
CA SER A 209 18.20 -17.94 -13.80
C SER A 209 16.69 -18.21 -13.74
N VAL A 210 16.05 -18.38 -14.91
CA VAL A 210 14.63 -18.78 -15.01
C VAL A 210 14.44 -20.20 -14.49
N GLN A 211 15.26 -21.16 -14.96
CA GLN A 211 15.18 -22.56 -14.52
C GLN A 211 15.47 -22.71 -13.01
N ALA A 212 16.36 -21.89 -12.46
CA ALA A 212 16.67 -21.87 -11.04
C ALA A 212 15.61 -21.10 -10.19
N GLY A 213 14.54 -20.57 -10.80
CA GLY A 213 13.48 -19.81 -10.10
C GLY A 213 13.93 -18.48 -9.51
N ARG A 214 15.06 -17.91 -9.98
CA ARG A 214 15.57 -16.62 -9.47
C ARG A 214 14.80 -15.41 -10.01
N THR A 215 13.98 -15.60 -11.04
CA THR A 215 13.07 -14.57 -11.59
C THR A 215 11.72 -14.49 -10.86
N THR A 216 11.52 -15.30 -9.81
CA THR A 216 10.33 -15.27 -8.95
C THR A 216 10.67 -14.66 -7.59
N VAL A 217 9.65 -14.17 -6.88
CA VAL A 217 9.83 -13.64 -5.54
C VAL A 217 10.32 -14.71 -4.57
N LYS A 218 11.29 -14.36 -3.74
CA LYS A 218 11.91 -15.26 -2.74
C LYS A 218 12.05 -14.56 -1.39
N LEU A 219 11.66 -15.25 -0.34
CA LEU A 219 12.04 -14.94 1.04
C LEU A 219 13.34 -15.70 1.34
N VAL A 220 14.47 -15.04 1.13
CA VAL A 220 15.81 -15.62 1.33
C VAL A 220 16.14 -15.71 2.82
N GLN A 221 15.78 -14.68 3.57
CA GLN A 221 16.00 -14.60 5.02
C GLN A 221 14.83 -13.87 5.68
N ARG A 222 14.46 -14.33 6.89
CA ARG A 222 13.41 -13.66 7.67
C ARG A 222 13.93 -12.35 8.23
N TYR A 223 13.09 -11.31 8.14
CA TYR A 223 13.35 -10.07 8.85
C TYR A 223 13.27 -10.26 10.36
N PRO A 224 14.13 -9.59 11.13
CA PRO A 224 13.95 -9.48 12.57
C PRO A 224 12.58 -8.84 12.89
N PRO A 225 11.81 -9.38 13.85
CA PRO A 225 10.51 -8.82 14.19
C PRO A 225 10.58 -7.37 14.68
N GLU A 226 11.71 -6.97 15.27
CA GLU A 226 12.00 -5.62 15.77
C GLU A 226 11.88 -4.54 14.68
N ILE A 227 12.09 -4.90 13.40
CA ILE A 227 11.92 -3.98 12.28
C ILE A 227 10.54 -3.30 12.32
N ASN A 228 9.47 -4.07 12.58
CA ASN A 228 8.12 -3.55 12.68
C ASN A 228 7.75 -3.25 14.15
N HIS A 229 8.09 -4.13 15.10
CA HIS A 229 7.68 -3.98 16.49
C HIS A 229 8.29 -2.73 17.16
N GLU A 230 9.48 -2.32 16.76
CA GLU A 230 10.13 -1.09 17.23
C GLU A 230 10.04 0.03 16.16
N GLY A 231 10.16 -0.32 14.88
CA GLY A 231 10.21 0.64 13.79
C GLY A 231 8.91 1.41 13.62
N TRP A 232 7.76 0.72 13.65
CA TRP A 232 6.45 1.37 13.51
C TRP A 232 6.12 2.33 14.67
N PRO A 233 6.26 1.94 15.95
CA PRO A 233 6.05 2.88 17.05
C PRO A 233 6.99 4.08 17.00
N ARG A 234 8.27 3.86 16.64
CA ARG A 234 9.25 4.93 16.48
C ARG A 234 8.81 5.93 15.39
N LEU A 235 8.30 5.41 14.26
CA LEU A 235 7.83 6.24 13.16
C LEU A 235 6.56 7.03 13.54
N VAL A 236 5.61 6.40 14.24
CA VAL A 236 4.40 7.08 14.76
C VAL A 236 4.78 8.18 15.75
N ARG A 237 5.64 7.90 16.73
CA ARG A 237 6.11 8.89 17.69
C ARG A 237 6.89 10.03 17.03
N ARG A 238 7.62 9.74 15.95
CA ARG A 238 8.29 10.75 15.14
C ARG A 238 7.28 11.65 14.43
N LEU A 239 6.26 11.09 13.79
CA LEU A 239 5.18 11.84 13.14
C LEU A 239 4.47 12.75 14.14
N ALA A 240 4.13 12.22 15.33
CA ALA A 240 3.47 12.99 16.38
C ALA A 240 4.33 14.17 16.84
N ARG A 241 5.59 13.94 17.17
CA ARG A 241 6.52 14.99 17.62
C ARG A 241 6.75 16.06 16.55
N GLU A 242 6.98 15.65 15.28
CA GLU A 242 7.29 16.58 14.20
C GLU A 242 6.02 17.26 13.63
N GLY A 243 4.85 16.60 13.76
CA GLY A 243 3.54 17.15 13.38
C GLY A 243 2.86 17.98 14.47
N GLY A 244 3.41 17.99 15.70
CA GLY A 244 2.90 18.78 16.80
C GLY A 244 1.60 18.26 17.39
N PHE A 245 1.39 16.93 17.42
CA PHE A 245 0.20 16.30 18.03
C PHE A 245 0.59 15.18 19.00
N GLY A 246 -0.27 14.92 19.98
CA GLY A 246 -0.12 13.81 20.93
C GLY A 246 -0.54 12.47 20.33
N LEU A 247 -0.05 11.36 20.88
CA LEU A 247 -0.50 10.03 20.44
C LEU A 247 -2.00 9.82 20.71
N GLU A 248 -2.52 10.39 21.79
CA GLU A 248 -3.93 10.35 22.17
C GLU A 248 -4.85 11.07 21.18
N GLU A 249 -4.32 12.03 20.41
CA GLU A 249 -5.03 12.76 19.36
C GLU A 249 -5.18 11.95 18.06
N ILE A 250 -4.44 10.84 17.92
CA ILE A 250 -4.56 9.97 16.74
C ILE A 250 -5.88 9.23 16.82
N ASP A 251 -6.82 9.57 15.95
CA ASP A 251 -8.14 8.92 15.89
C ASP A 251 -8.04 7.55 15.22
N PHE A 252 -7.19 7.42 14.19
CA PHE A 252 -7.09 6.17 13.46
C PHE A 252 -5.67 5.89 12.91
N LEU A 253 -5.20 4.64 13.08
CA LEU A 253 -3.92 4.13 12.59
C LEU A 253 -4.12 2.96 11.63
N ILE A 254 -3.43 2.98 10.49
CA ILE A 254 -3.39 1.85 9.55
C ILE A 254 -1.94 1.47 9.27
N PHE A 255 -1.65 0.19 9.42
CA PHE A 255 -0.32 -0.39 9.20
C PHE A 255 -0.30 -1.32 7.98
N THR A 256 0.89 -1.65 7.49
CA THR A 256 1.09 -2.76 6.56
C THR A 256 0.47 -4.06 7.11
N GLN A 257 -0.30 -4.76 6.28
CA GLN A 257 -1.22 -5.84 6.65
C GLN A 257 -0.61 -7.24 6.45
N VAL A 258 0.54 -7.54 7.11
CA VAL A 258 1.20 -8.87 6.98
C VAL A 258 0.85 -9.80 8.13
N ARG A 259 0.85 -9.28 9.35
CA ARG A 259 0.70 -10.07 10.57
C ARG A 259 -0.13 -9.31 11.59
N LYS A 260 -1.31 -9.82 11.89
CA LYS A 260 -2.22 -9.22 12.88
C LYS A 260 -1.58 -9.11 14.27
N PRO A 261 -0.89 -10.15 14.81
CA PRO A 261 -0.23 -10.03 16.11
C PRO A 261 0.81 -8.90 16.20
N SER A 262 1.46 -8.54 15.08
CA SER A 262 2.40 -7.41 15.07
C SER A 262 1.66 -6.07 15.23
N ILE A 263 0.48 -5.92 14.61
CA ILE A 263 -0.34 -4.73 14.78
C ILE A 263 -0.85 -4.62 16.22
N GLU A 264 -1.34 -5.71 16.80
CA GLU A 264 -1.80 -5.76 18.19
C GLU A 264 -0.69 -5.34 19.17
N LEU A 265 0.52 -5.84 18.97
CA LEU A 265 1.68 -5.52 19.79
C LEU A 265 2.07 -4.04 19.69
N VAL A 266 2.06 -3.49 18.47
CA VAL A 266 2.40 -2.09 18.23
C VAL A 266 1.32 -1.14 18.78
N MET A 267 0.04 -1.47 18.64
CA MET A 267 -1.05 -0.68 19.21
C MET A 267 -0.94 -0.65 20.74
N ALA A 268 -0.62 -1.77 21.38
CA ALA A 268 -0.38 -1.85 22.82
C ALA A 268 0.84 -1.01 23.26
N ASP A 269 1.97 -1.04 22.52
CA ASP A 269 3.15 -0.22 22.79
C ASP A 269 2.87 1.30 22.65
N LEU A 270 1.98 1.67 21.73
CA LEU A 270 1.55 3.05 21.55
C LEU A 270 0.51 3.50 22.61
N GLY A 271 -0.02 2.56 23.40
CA GLY A 271 -1.10 2.83 24.37
C GLY A 271 -2.44 3.15 23.69
N LEU A 272 -2.65 2.66 22.46
CA LEU A 272 -3.85 2.91 21.68
C LEU A 272 -4.71 1.64 21.60
N PRO A 273 -6.04 1.74 21.72
CA PRO A 273 -6.94 0.60 21.64
C PRO A 273 -7.08 0.10 20.20
N MET A 274 -7.38 -1.19 20.01
CA MET A 274 -7.53 -1.82 18.70
C MET A 274 -8.69 -1.26 17.87
N GLU A 275 -9.65 -0.59 18.48
CA GLU A 275 -10.74 0.11 17.79
C GLU A 275 -10.24 1.28 16.94
N ARG A 276 -9.05 1.82 17.24
CA ARG A 276 -8.38 2.88 16.46
C ARG A 276 -7.53 2.35 15.32
N THR A 277 -7.66 1.08 14.96
CA THR A 277 -7.01 0.51 13.78
C THR A 277 -7.96 -0.38 12.98
N HIS A 278 -7.55 -0.79 11.79
CA HIS A 278 -8.32 -1.68 10.94
C HIS A 278 -7.43 -2.71 10.26
N THR A 279 -7.88 -3.96 10.29
CA THR A 279 -7.22 -5.09 9.62
C THR A 279 -8.12 -5.69 8.56
N ILE A 280 -7.53 -6.02 7.42
CA ILE A 280 -8.21 -6.63 6.27
C ILE A 280 -7.54 -7.95 5.87
N MET A 281 -6.34 -8.23 6.37
CA MET A 281 -5.52 -9.35 5.93
C MET A 281 -6.15 -10.71 6.23
N GLU A 282 -6.98 -10.82 7.25
CA GLU A 282 -7.64 -12.05 7.62
C GLU A 282 -8.51 -12.59 6.48
N GLU A 283 -9.17 -11.67 5.75
CA GLU A 283 -10.11 -11.97 4.69
C GLU A 283 -9.55 -11.75 3.27
N TRP A 284 -8.58 -10.85 3.11
CA TRP A 284 -8.08 -10.45 1.79
C TRP A 284 -6.65 -10.90 1.51
N GLY A 285 -5.99 -11.49 2.52
CA GLY A 285 -4.57 -11.84 2.45
C GLY A 285 -3.68 -10.59 2.54
N TYR A 286 -2.41 -10.80 2.29
CA TYR A 286 -1.44 -9.70 2.22
C TYR A 286 -1.43 -9.10 0.82
N THR A 287 -1.99 -7.92 0.70
CA THR A 287 -2.10 -7.19 -0.58
C THR A 287 -0.98 -6.14 -0.76
N GLY A 288 0.18 -6.37 -0.15
CA GLY A 288 1.44 -5.64 -0.35
C GLY A 288 1.28 -4.13 -0.40
N SER A 289 1.67 -3.52 -1.51
CA SER A 289 1.59 -2.07 -1.74
C SER A 289 0.17 -1.51 -1.71
N ALA A 290 -0.85 -2.35 -1.91
CA ALA A 290 -2.26 -1.99 -1.85
C ALA A 290 -2.86 -2.07 -0.45
N CYS A 291 -2.23 -2.76 0.51
CA CYS A 291 -2.86 -3.09 1.78
C CYS A 291 -3.27 -1.86 2.61
N VAL A 292 -2.45 -0.82 2.62
CA VAL A 292 -2.74 0.41 3.38
C VAL A 292 -3.90 1.19 2.78
N PRO A 293 -3.93 1.52 1.46
CA PRO A 293 -5.07 2.23 0.88
C PRO A 293 -6.36 1.40 0.86
N MET A 294 -6.27 0.07 0.70
CA MET A 294 -7.44 -0.81 0.79
C MET A 294 -8.04 -0.80 2.19
N ALA A 295 -7.19 -0.91 3.23
CA ALA A 295 -7.65 -0.83 4.63
C ALA A 295 -8.25 0.54 4.97
N LEU A 296 -7.69 1.63 4.42
CA LEU A 296 -8.22 2.97 4.58
C LEU A 296 -9.61 3.10 3.94
N HIS A 297 -9.78 2.62 2.71
CA HIS A 297 -11.07 2.66 2.02
C HIS A 297 -12.13 1.86 2.79
N ASP A 298 -11.83 0.62 3.16
CA ASP A 298 -12.77 -0.25 3.89
C ASP A 298 -13.13 0.31 5.28
N ALA A 299 -12.17 0.91 5.98
CA ALA A 299 -12.44 1.58 7.26
C ALA A 299 -13.37 2.79 7.10
N ARG A 300 -13.22 3.55 6.01
CA ARG A 300 -14.12 4.68 5.68
C ARG A 300 -15.53 4.19 5.34
N GLU A 301 -15.66 3.20 4.48
CA GLU A 301 -16.97 2.64 4.10
C GLU A 301 -17.70 2.04 5.31
N LYS A 302 -16.98 1.48 6.27
CA LYS A 302 -17.51 0.97 7.53
C LYS A 302 -17.77 2.06 8.58
N GLY A 303 -17.53 3.33 8.26
CA GLY A 303 -17.72 4.47 9.16
C GLY A 303 -16.79 4.50 10.37
N LYS A 304 -15.67 3.76 10.31
CA LYS A 304 -14.64 3.77 11.37
C LYS A 304 -13.76 5.02 11.30
N VAL A 305 -13.48 5.50 10.09
CA VAL A 305 -12.77 6.76 9.83
C VAL A 305 -13.80 7.82 9.46
N LYS A 306 -13.79 8.94 10.18
CA LYS A 306 -14.80 9.99 10.10
C LYS A 306 -14.18 11.30 9.60
N PRO A 307 -15.00 12.23 9.08
CA PRO A 307 -14.57 13.61 8.85
C PRO A 307 -13.97 14.24 10.11
N GLY A 308 -12.87 14.95 9.98
CA GLY A 308 -12.13 15.59 11.08
C GLY A 308 -11.08 14.69 11.73
N ASP A 309 -11.17 13.37 11.60
CA ASP A 309 -10.23 12.42 12.23
C ASP A 309 -8.76 12.68 11.80
N LEU A 310 -7.87 12.64 12.78
CA LEU A 310 -6.42 12.56 12.53
C LEU A 310 -6.04 11.11 12.23
N VAL A 311 -5.71 10.85 10.99
CA VAL A 311 -5.36 9.52 10.47
C VAL A 311 -3.86 9.43 10.25
N VAL A 312 -3.28 8.31 10.70
CA VAL A 312 -1.88 7.98 10.43
C VAL A 312 -1.78 6.68 9.64
N LEU A 313 -1.06 6.69 8.53
CA LEU A 313 -0.77 5.51 7.70
C LEU A 313 0.70 5.15 7.83
N ILE A 314 0.99 3.88 8.10
CA ILE A 314 2.35 3.35 8.22
C ILE A 314 2.56 2.21 7.23
N GLY A 315 3.47 2.40 6.29
CA GLY A 315 3.92 1.39 5.35
C GLY A 315 5.31 0.84 5.70
N SER A 316 5.48 -0.47 5.56
CA SER A 316 6.77 -1.14 5.71
C SER A 316 6.97 -2.11 4.55
N GLY A 317 7.91 -1.81 3.68
CA GLY A 317 8.23 -2.55 2.47
C GLY A 317 9.59 -3.24 2.54
N VAL A 318 9.75 -4.27 1.73
CA VAL A 318 11.02 -5.02 1.61
C VAL A 318 12.17 -4.11 1.19
N GLY A 319 13.41 -4.45 1.61
CA GLY A 319 14.60 -3.72 1.21
C GLY A 319 15.50 -3.19 2.33
N TYR A 320 15.10 -2.61 3.54
CA TYR A 320 13.70 -2.31 3.71
C TYR A 320 13.47 -0.80 3.74
N ASN A 321 12.21 -0.41 3.50
CA ASN A 321 11.74 0.97 3.63
C ASN A 321 10.56 1.04 4.59
N GLN A 322 10.48 2.12 5.39
CA GLN A 322 9.28 2.48 6.14
C GLN A 322 8.90 3.93 5.81
N ALA A 323 7.62 4.15 5.61
CA ALA A 323 7.05 5.47 5.39
C ALA A 323 5.81 5.65 6.24
N GLY A 324 5.67 6.83 6.82
CA GLY A 324 4.47 7.21 7.54
C GLY A 324 3.97 8.57 7.09
N VAL A 325 2.66 8.74 7.09
CA VAL A 325 1.98 10.02 6.84
C VAL A 325 0.92 10.25 7.88
N ALA A 326 0.77 11.51 8.31
CA ALA A 326 -0.31 11.98 9.14
C ALA A 326 -1.12 13.02 8.37
N PHE A 327 -2.45 12.91 8.40
CA PHE A 327 -3.35 13.84 7.76
C PHE A 327 -4.71 13.88 8.49
N ARG A 328 -5.42 15.01 8.37
CA ARG A 328 -6.79 15.12 8.84
C ARG A 328 -7.76 14.84 7.70
N MET A 329 -8.76 14.03 8.01
CA MET A 329 -9.87 13.80 7.08
C MET A 329 -10.61 15.10 6.87
N LYS A 330 -10.87 15.44 5.60
CA LYS A 330 -11.67 16.65 5.29
C LYS A 330 -13.06 16.53 5.91
N GLU A 331 -13.51 17.59 6.55
CA GLU A 331 -14.90 17.67 6.99
C GLU A 331 -15.86 17.65 5.78
N LYS A 332 -17.01 17.00 5.93
CA LYS A 332 -18.05 17.10 4.90
C LYS A 332 -18.56 18.54 4.88
N VAL A 333 -18.36 19.19 3.75
CA VAL A 333 -18.98 20.51 3.47
C VAL A 333 -20.46 20.29 3.19
#